data_a72e393f899681663cd6e0a5efcf3553
#
_entry.id   a72e393f899681663cd6e0a5efcf3553
#
_cell.length_a   1.000
_cell.length_b   1.000
_cell.length_c   1.000
_cell.angle_alpha   90.00
_cell.angle_beta   90.00
_cell.angle_gamma   90.00
#
_symmetry.space_group_name_H-M   'P 1'
#
loop_
_entity.id
_entity.type
_entity.pdbx_description
1 polymer ?
#
loop_
_entity_poly.entity_id
_entity_poly.type
_entity_poly.pdbx_seq_one_letter_code
_entity_poly.pdbx_strand_id
1 'polypeptide(L)'
;KLSAWITAGITVLFFLFVSLWGVCRVYSFSTPSFDFGIFSQMFHSMKTSGLPMTTLERDGFLSHFAVHVSPIYYLMLPFYWLVPVPATLQVLQAAVLASAVIPLWKIAKRHGLSGWGRMLCCGLLLLYPAYAGGTSYDLHENCFLTPLILWLLMSAA
;
A
#
# COMPACT_ATOMS: atom_id res chain seq x y z
N LYS A 1 25.59 -4.77 -10.73
CA LYS A 1 25.46 -4.83 -9.26
C LYS A 1 25.13 -3.46 -8.66
N LEU A 2 25.86 -2.38 -9.01
CA LEU A 2 25.68 -1.03 -8.45
C LEU A 2 24.23 -0.53 -8.65
N SER A 3 23.68 -0.61 -9.86
CA SER A 3 22.29 -0.18 -10.14
C SER A 3 21.25 -0.88 -9.27
N ALA A 4 21.46 -2.15 -8.93
CA ALA A 4 20.54 -2.88 -8.04
C ALA A 4 20.59 -2.35 -6.61
N TRP A 5 21.79 -2.04 -6.10
CA TRP A 5 21.92 -1.44 -4.77
C TRP A 5 21.33 -0.03 -4.70
N ILE A 6 21.53 0.78 -5.76
CA ILE A 6 20.91 2.11 -5.84
C ILE A 6 19.37 1.96 -5.88
N THR A 7 18.84 1.05 -6.69
CA THR A 7 17.38 0.81 -6.73
C THR A 7 16.84 0.38 -5.37
N ALA A 8 17.52 -0.54 -4.68
CA ALA A 8 17.14 -0.93 -3.33
C ALA A 8 17.15 0.26 -2.36
N GLY A 9 18.20 1.09 -2.40
CA GLY A 9 18.30 2.31 -1.59
C GLY A 9 17.15 3.28 -1.85
N ILE A 10 16.84 3.56 -3.12
CA ILE A 10 15.72 4.45 -3.50
C ILE A 10 14.37 3.85 -3.01
N THR A 11 14.20 2.53 -3.13
CA THR A 11 12.97 1.85 -2.66
C THR A 11 12.81 1.95 -1.14
N VAL A 12 13.90 1.76 -0.40
CA VAL A 12 13.87 1.91 1.06
C VAL A 12 13.58 3.36 1.46
N LEU A 13 14.20 4.33 0.80
CA LEU A 13 13.93 5.75 1.05
C LEU A 13 12.46 6.11 0.74
N PHE A 14 11.92 5.62 -0.36
CA PHE A 14 10.50 5.78 -0.70
C PHE A 14 9.61 5.18 0.41
N PHE A 15 9.85 3.93 0.80
CA PHE A 15 9.10 3.27 1.86
C PHE A 15 9.14 4.06 3.17
N LEU A 16 10.33 4.47 3.60
CA LEU A 16 10.50 5.22 4.85
C LEU A 16 9.81 6.59 4.78
N PHE A 17 9.98 7.31 3.67
CA PHE A 17 9.35 8.62 3.49
C PHE A 17 7.82 8.52 3.52
N VAL A 18 7.23 7.60 2.73
CA VAL A 18 5.77 7.42 2.66
C VAL A 18 5.21 6.94 4.00
N SER A 19 5.89 5.99 4.66
CA SER A 19 5.50 5.50 5.98
C SER A 19 5.52 6.63 7.01
N LEU A 20 6.61 7.37 7.09
CA LEU A 20 6.75 8.46 8.05
C LEU A 20 5.71 9.56 7.78
N TRP A 21 5.54 9.94 6.52
CA TRP A 21 4.53 10.90 6.11
C TRP A 21 3.12 10.47 6.54
N GLY A 22 2.71 9.22 6.23
CA GLY A 22 1.42 8.68 6.62
C GLY A 22 1.22 8.61 8.13
N VAL A 23 2.23 8.11 8.87
CA VAL A 23 2.21 8.05 10.33
C VAL A 23 2.08 9.45 10.95
N CYS A 24 2.86 10.43 10.47
CA CYS A 24 2.77 11.80 10.95
C CYS A 24 1.36 12.39 10.71
N ARG A 25 0.75 12.12 9.55
CA ARG A 25 -0.62 12.58 9.26
C ARG A 25 -1.65 11.99 10.22
N VAL A 26 -1.53 10.71 10.55
CA VAL A 26 -2.42 10.07 11.54
C VAL A 26 -2.31 10.75 12.90
N TYR A 27 -1.09 10.93 13.41
CA TYR A 27 -0.90 11.52 14.74
C TYR A 27 -1.11 13.04 14.81
N SER A 28 -1.03 13.74 13.68
CA SER A 28 -1.38 15.17 13.59
C SER A 28 -2.87 15.41 13.27
N PHE A 29 -3.69 14.36 13.19
CA PHE A 29 -5.11 14.42 12.81
C PHE A 29 -5.33 15.13 11.46
N SER A 30 -4.39 14.99 10.52
CA SER A 30 -4.48 15.59 9.18
C SER A 30 -4.88 14.58 8.09
N THR A 31 -5.31 13.39 8.49
CA THR A 31 -6.01 12.45 7.61
C THR A 31 -7.49 12.85 7.51
N PRO A 32 -8.14 12.72 6.33
CA PRO A 32 -9.59 12.85 6.24
C PRO A 32 -10.28 11.85 7.18
N SER A 33 -11.08 12.38 8.09
CA SER A 33 -11.68 11.59 9.16
C SER A 33 -12.67 10.54 8.66
N PHE A 34 -13.33 10.78 7.53
CA PHE A 34 -14.34 9.88 6.99
C PHE A 34 -13.69 8.59 6.45
N ASP A 35 -12.90 8.67 5.39
CA ASP A 35 -12.34 7.48 4.74
C ASP A 35 -11.38 6.72 5.66
N PHE A 36 -10.43 7.42 6.28
CA PHE A 36 -9.48 6.78 7.19
C PHE A 36 -10.15 6.22 8.46
N GLY A 37 -11.22 6.87 8.92
CA GLY A 37 -12.04 6.39 10.02
C GLY A 37 -12.75 5.08 9.70
N ILE A 38 -13.30 4.94 8.50
CA ILE A 38 -13.92 3.70 8.00
C ILE A 38 -12.93 2.55 8.09
N PHE A 39 -11.75 2.69 7.49
CA PHE A 39 -10.74 1.64 7.47
C PHE A 39 -10.19 1.33 8.86
N SER A 40 -9.98 2.34 9.69
CA SER A 40 -9.50 2.16 11.08
C SER A 40 -10.49 1.37 11.91
N GLN A 41 -11.79 1.69 11.81
CA GLN A 41 -12.86 0.97 12.50
C GLN A 41 -13.01 -0.45 11.93
N MET A 42 -13.00 -0.59 10.61
CA MET A 42 -13.11 -1.87 9.93
C MET A 42 -12.00 -2.84 10.37
N PHE A 43 -10.73 -2.42 10.35
CA PHE A 43 -9.62 -3.27 10.78
C PHE A 43 -9.70 -3.64 12.27
N HIS A 44 -10.16 -2.72 13.12
CA HIS A 44 -10.43 -3.03 14.51
C HIS A 44 -11.53 -4.09 14.64
N SER A 45 -12.61 -3.96 13.89
CA SER A 45 -13.70 -4.94 13.84
C SER A 45 -13.24 -6.29 13.31
N MET A 46 -12.48 -6.31 12.21
CA MET A 46 -11.89 -7.55 11.66
C MET A 46 -11.00 -8.26 12.68
N LYS A 47 -10.23 -7.50 13.48
CA LYS A 47 -9.40 -8.06 14.53
C LYS A 47 -10.23 -8.71 15.64
N THR A 48 -11.36 -8.12 16.02
CA THR A 48 -12.17 -8.55 17.19
C THR A 48 -13.23 -9.56 16.84
N SER A 49 -13.86 -9.44 15.68
CA SER A 49 -15.01 -10.27 15.25
C SER A 49 -14.75 -11.07 13.97
N GLY A 50 -13.64 -10.82 13.27
CA GLY A 50 -13.37 -11.40 11.96
C GLY A 50 -14.13 -10.75 10.81
N LEU A 51 -15.04 -9.81 11.09
CA LEU A 51 -15.91 -9.17 10.10
C LEU A 51 -15.52 -7.72 9.83
N PRO A 52 -15.56 -7.25 8.56
CA PRO A 52 -15.18 -5.88 8.17
C PRO A 52 -16.34 -4.90 8.45
N MET A 53 -16.70 -4.72 9.70
CA MET A 53 -17.85 -3.90 10.10
C MET A 53 -17.45 -2.44 10.35
N THR A 54 -18.33 -1.52 9.99
CA THR A 54 -18.18 -0.07 10.21
C THR A 54 -19.52 0.58 10.50
N THR A 55 -19.50 1.73 11.20
CA THR A 55 -20.65 2.59 11.42
C THR A 55 -20.56 3.91 10.66
N LEU A 56 -19.45 4.15 9.94
CA LEU A 56 -19.13 5.45 9.36
C LEU A 56 -19.52 5.56 7.88
N GLU A 57 -19.84 4.46 7.22
CA GLU A 57 -20.02 4.43 5.77
C GLU A 57 -21.47 4.70 5.32
N ARG A 58 -22.44 4.35 6.13
CA ARG A 58 -23.87 4.52 5.92
C ARG A 58 -24.52 4.83 7.25
N ASP A 59 -25.82 5.06 7.22
CA ASP A 59 -26.62 5.37 8.41
C ASP A 59 -26.85 4.15 9.32
N GLY A 60 -25.81 3.35 9.57
CA GLY A 60 -25.93 2.17 10.42
C GLY A 60 -24.69 1.27 10.43
N PHE A 61 -24.74 0.27 11.30
CA PHE A 61 -23.69 -0.73 11.42
C PHE A 61 -23.80 -1.77 10.31
N LEU A 62 -22.86 -1.78 9.39
CA LEU A 62 -22.84 -2.70 8.24
C LEU A 62 -21.42 -3.15 7.89
N SER A 63 -21.36 -4.20 7.08
CA SER A 63 -20.09 -4.64 6.51
C SER A 63 -19.62 -3.68 5.42
N HIS A 64 -18.38 -3.22 5.49
CA HIS A 64 -17.73 -2.47 4.40
C HIS A 64 -17.83 -3.23 3.06
N PHE A 65 -17.82 -4.55 3.07
CA PHE A 65 -17.96 -5.36 1.85
C PHE A 65 -19.36 -5.31 1.21
N ALA A 66 -20.34 -4.71 1.87
CA ALA A 66 -21.59 -4.35 1.22
C ALA A 66 -21.45 -3.13 0.28
N VAL A 67 -20.36 -2.38 0.40
CA VAL A 67 -20.06 -1.21 -0.44
C VAL A 67 -18.89 -1.50 -1.37
N HIS A 68 -17.76 -1.97 -0.82
CA HIS A 68 -16.54 -2.30 -1.57
C HIS A 68 -15.97 -3.64 -1.13
N VAL A 69 -15.94 -4.62 -2.04
CA VAL A 69 -15.38 -5.95 -1.76
C VAL A 69 -13.88 -5.96 -2.02
N SER A 70 -13.08 -5.89 -0.97
CA SER A 70 -11.62 -5.82 -1.04
C SER A 70 -10.95 -6.88 -0.15
N PRO A 71 -10.89 -8.16 -0.60
CA PRO A 71 -10.33 -9.26 0.21
C PRO A 71 -8.88 -9.07 0.63
N ILE A 72 -8.14 -8.17 -0.02
CA ILE A 72 -6.74 -7.84 0.32
C ILE A 72 -6.58 -7.41 1.77
N TYR A 73 -7.61 -6.86 2.38
CA TYR A 73 -7.57 -6.44 3.79
C TYR A 73 -7.34 -7.61 4.75
N TYR A 74 -7.81 -8.81 4.41
CA TYR A 74 -7.50 -10.01 5.20
C TYR A 74 -6.04 -10.43 5.11
N LEU A 75 -5.34 -10.12 4.01
CA LEU A 75 -3.89 -10.32 3.90
C LEU A 75 -3.09 -9.31 4.73
N MET A 76 -3.66 -8.12 4.96
CA MET A 76 -3.06 -7.09 5.81
C MET A 76 -3.33 -7.32 7.30
N LEU A 77 -4.43 -8.00 7.63
CA LEU A 77 -4.90 -8.19 8.99
C LEU A 77 -3.87 -8.82 9.95
N PRO A 78 -3.09 -9.86 9.56
CA PRO A 78 -2.06 -10.44 10.44
C PRO A 78 -1.03 -9.42 10.92
N PHE A 79 -0.66 -8.47 10.06
CA PHE A 79 0.29 -7.40 10.41
C PHE A 79 -0.35 -6.36 11.32
N TYR A 80 -1.61 -6.03 11.08
CA TYR A 80 -2.37 -5.15 11.96
C TYR A 80 -2.55 -5.77 13.36
N TRP A 81 -2.63 -7.10 13.48
CA TRP A 81 -2.72 -7.79 14.77
C TRP A 81 -1.47 -7.59 15.63
N LEU A 82 -0.30 -7.49 15.02
CA LEU A 82 0.97 -7.27 15.72
C LEU A 82 1.03 -5.87 16.35
N VAL A 83 0.56 -4.85 15.61
CA VAL A 83 0.54 -3.47 16.08
C VAL A 83 -0.83 -2.87 15.70
N PRO A 84 -1.86 -3.03 16.55
CA PRO A 84 -3.24 -2.69 16.22
C PRO A 84 -3.54 -1.21 16.42
N VAL A 85 -2.86 -0.37 15.66
CA VAL A 85 -3.06 1.08 15.63
C VAL A 85 -3.32 1.55 14.20
N PRO A 86 -4.11 2.64 14.00
CA PRO A 86 -4.41 3.14 12.66
C PRO A 86 -3.17 3.43 11.81
N ALA A 87 -2.09 3.94 12.42
CA ALA A 87 -0.84 4.24 11.74
C ALA A 87 -0.21 3.01 11.05
N THR A 88 -0.46 1.79 11.55
CA THR A 88 0.01 0.54 10.92
C THR A 88 -0.52 0.38 9.49
N LEU A 89 -1.74 0.84 9.22
CA LEU A 89 -2.35 0.76 7.89
C LEU A 89 -1.56 1.59 6.87
N GLN A 90 -1.06 2.74 7.27
CA GLN A 90 -0.23 3.60 6.42
C GLN A 90 1.13 2.94 6.10
N VAL A 91 1.74 2.30 7.09
CA VAL A 91 3.00 1.57 6.89
C VAL A 91 2.80 0.37 5.97
N LEU A 92 1.71 -0.37 6.13
CA LEU A 92 1.37 -1.50 5.25
C LEU A 92 1.11 -1.05 3.82
N GLN A 93 0.38 0.04 3.62
CA GLN A 93 0.17 0.63 2.30
C GLN A 93 1.51 0.98 1.65
N ALA A 94 2.40 1.67 2.36
CA ALA A 94 3.72 2.02 1.87
C ALA A 94 4.56 0.78 1.51
N ALA A 95 4.48 -0.29 2.30
CA ALA A 95 5.18 -1.55 2.05
C ALA A 95 4.68 -2.24 0.77
N VAL A 96 3.35 -2.32 0.57
CA VAL A 96 2.76 -2.88 -0.65
C VAL A 96 3.19 -2.09 -1.88
N LEU A 97 3.14 -0.77 -1.82
CA LEU A 97 3.58 0.10 -2.92
C LEU A 97 5.09 -0.09 -3.21
N ALA A 98 5.94 -0.02 -2.21
CA ALA A 98 7.38 -0.25 -2.39
C ALA A 98 7.68 -1.63 -2.98
N SER A 99 6.88 -2.65 -2.66
CA SER A 99 7.05 -4.02 -3.16
C SER A 99 6.95 -4.13 -4.69
N ALA A 100 6.26 -3.21 -5.36
CA ALA A 100 6.09 -3.19 -6.82
C ALA A 100 7.42 -3.10 -7.59
N VAL A 101 8.47 -2.58 -6.96
CA VAL A 101 9.81 -2.50 -7.55
C VAL A 101 10.37 -3.90 -7.84
N ILE A 102 10.05 -4.90 -7.02
CA ILE A 102 10.57 -6.27 -7.18
C ILE A 102 10.09 -6.90 -8.48
N PRO A 103 8.77 -7.00 -8.74
CA PRO A 103 8.28 -7.56 -10.01
C PRO A 103 8.68 -6.70 -11.20
N LEU A 104 8.63 -5.37 -11.11
CA LEU A 104 9.04 -4.50 -12.21
C LEU A 104 10.51 -4.70 -12.60
N TRP A 105 11.41 -4.79 -11.63
CA TRP A 105 12.81 -5.10 -11.87
C TRP A 105 13.02 -6.44 -12.59
N LYS A 106 12.27 -7.47 -12.18
CA LYS A 106 12.36 -8.80 -12.78
C LYS A 106 11.78 -8.83 -14.19
N ILE A 107 10.61 -8.20 -14.40
CA ILE A 107 9.99 -8.06 -15.73
C ILE A 107 10.95 -7.34 -16.68
N ALA A 108 11.46 -6.17 -16.29
CA ALA A 108 12.40 -5.40 -17.08
C ALA A 108 13.70 -6.20 -17.40
N LYS A 109 14.14 -7.06 -16.46
CA LYS A 109 15.27 -7.97 -16.72
C LYS A 109 14.93 -9.00 -17.79
N ARG A 110 13.73 -9.60 -17.78
CA ARG A 110 13.28 -10.58 -18.79
C ARG A 110 13.20 -9.95 -20.17
N HIS A 111 12.83 -8.68 -20.26
CA HIS A 111 12.82 -7.90 -21.51
C HIS A 111 14.19 -7.36 -21.94
N GLY A 112 15.27 -7.84 -21.35
CA GLY A 112 16.64 -7.53 -21.78
C GLY A 112 17.17 -6.15 -21.35
N LEU A 113 16.45 -5.40 -20.50
CA LEU A 113 16.93 -4.09 -20.06
C LEU A 113 18.22 -4.22 -19.25
N SER A 114 19.16 -3.29 -19.47
CA SER A 114 20.38 -3.15 -18.69
C SER A 114 20.07 -2.84 -17.21
N GLY A 115 21.03 -3.01 -16.33
CA GLY A 115 20.84 -2.68 -14.90
C GLY A 115 20.42 -1.22 -14.66
N TRP A 116 20.96 -0.30 -15.47
CA TRP A 116 20.61 1.12 -15.41
C TRP A 116 19.20 1.39 -15.97
N GLY A 117 18.82 0.72 -17.07
CA GLY A 117 17.46 0.80 -17.61
C GLY A 117 16.41 0.31 -16.61
N ARG A 118 16.69 -0.80 -15.90
CA ARG A 118 15.81 -1.31 -14.84
C ARG A 118 15.68 -0.33 -13.68
N MET A 119 16.79 0.25 -13.25
CA MET A 119 16.80 1.30 -12.21
C MET A 119 15.95 2.49 -12.63
N LEU A 120 16.09 2.95 -13.87
CA LEU A 120 15.28 4.06 -14.40
C LEU A 120 13.80 3.73 -14.38
N CYS A 121 13.39 2.54 -14.86
CA CYS A 121 11.97 2.11 -14.81
C CYS A 121 11.42 2.10 -13.38
N CYS A 122 12.17 1.54 -12.43
CA CYS A 122 11.75 1.51 -11.03
C CYS A 122 11.68 2.92 -10.42
N GLY A 123 12.65 3.77 -10.71
CA GLY A 123 12.65 5.17 -10.25
C GLY A 123 11.47 5.97 -10.82
N LEU A 124 11.18 5.80 -12.11
CA LEU A 124 10.02 6.44 -12.75
C LEU A 124 8.70 5.98 -12.13
N LEU A 125 8.55 4.69 -11.80
CA LEU A 125 7.37 4.20 -11.10
C LEU A 125 7.21 4.88 -9.74
N LEU A 126 8.25 4.87 -8.92
CA LEU A 126 8.17 5.42 -7.56
C LEU A 126 7.98 6.94 -7.53
N LEU A 127 8.48 7.65 -8.55
CA LEU A 127 8.33 9.11 -8.69
C LEU A 127 7.10 9.51 -9.52
N TYR A 128 6.38 8.54 -10.09
CA TYR A 128 5.20 8.85 -10.89
C TYR A 128 4.11 9.49 -10.00
N PRO A 129 3.64 10.71 -10.32
CA PRO A 129 2.77 11.47 -9.43
C PRO A 129 1.48 10.75 -9.03
N ALA A 130 0.85 10.02 -9.96
CA ALA A 130 -0.35 9.27 -9.66
C ALA A 130 -0.08 8.06 -8.75
N TYR A 131 1.12 7.48 -8.82
CA TYR A 131 1.52 6.38 -7.95
C TYR A 131 1.91 6.86 -6.55
N ALA A 132 2.79 7.85 -6.49
CA ALA A 132 3.22 8.45 -5.24
C ALA A 132 2.09 9.25 -4.57
N GLY A 133 1.27 9.96 -5.36
CA GLY A 133 0.14 10.75 -4.87
C GLY A 133 -0.97 9.91 -4.26
N GLY A 134 -1.19 8.68 -4.75
CA GLY A 134 -2.11 7.73 -4.13
C GLY A 134 -1.77 7.43 -2.66
N THR A 135 -0.51 7.62 -2.26
CA THR A 135 -0.06 7.46 -0.87
C THR A 135 -0.40 8.65 0.02
N SER A 136 -0.65 9.80 -0.57
CA SER A 136 -1.00 11.05 0.14
C SER A 136 -2.48 11.15 0.46
N TYR A 137 -3.30 10.36 -0.21
CA TYR A 137 -4.67 10.12 0.17
C TYR A 137 -4.69 9.14 1.37
N ASP A 138 -5.79 8.66 1.80
CA ASP A 138 -5.84 7.70 2.90
C ASP A 138 -5.55 6.28 2.44
N LEU A 139 -5.68 5.31 3.37
CA LEU A 139 -5.69 3.91 2.98
C LEU A 139 -6.83 3.68 1.97
N HIS A 140 -6.49 3.20 0.79
CA HIS A 140 -7.48 2.84 -0.21
C HIS A 140 -6.97 1.68 -1.07
N GLU A 141 -7.81 0.67 -1.30
CA GLU A 141 -7.45 -0.53 -2.08
C GLU A 141 -7.01 -0.22 -3.52
N ASN A 142 -7.50 0.87 -4.09
CA ASN A 142 -7.13 1.27 -5.46
C ASN A 142 -5.63 1.50 -5.63
N CYS A 143 -4.91 1.92 -4.60
CA CYS A 143 -3.47 2.11 -4.68
C CYS A 143 -2.71 0.77 -4.81
N PHE A 144 -3.33 -0.35 -4.44
CA PHE A 144 -2.73 -1.67 -4.54
C PHE A 144 -2.82 -2.29 -5.94
N LEU A 145 -3.62 -1.71 -6.85
CA LEU A 145 -3.84 -2.25 -8.18
C LEU A 145 -2.52 -2.41 -8.96
N THR A 146 -1.70 -1.37 -9.01
CA THR A 146 -0.42 -1.42 -9.73
C THR A 146 0.56 -2.46 -9.16
N PRO A 147 0.83 -2.52 -7.84
CA PRO A 147 1.61 -3.60 -7.26
C PRO A 147 1.06 -4.99 -7.60
N LEU A 148 -0.23 -5.21 -7.43
CA LEU A 148 -0.85 -6.52 -7.66
C LEU A 148 -0.76 -6.95 -9.12
N ILE A 149 -1.00 -6.05 -10.08
CA ILE A 149 -0.83 -6.33 -11.51
C ILE A 149 0.62 -6.69 -11.82
N LEU A 150 1.59 -5.95 -11.29
CA LEU A 150 3.01 -6.25 -11.52
C LEU A 150 3.41 -7.62 -10.96
N TRP A 151 2.93 -7.96 -9.75
CA TRP A 151 3.16 -9.29 -9.17
C TRP A 151 2.51 -10.40 -10.00
N LEU A 152 1.29 -10.19 -10.47
CA LEU A 152 0.58 -11.12 -11.37
C LEU A 152 1.35 -11.33 -12.67
N LEU A 153 1.73 -10.26 -13.36
CA LEU A 153 2.48 -10.32 -14.63
C LEU A 153 3.84 -11.02 -14.43
N MET A 154 4.51 -10.77 -13.30
CA MET A 154 5.76 -11.46 -13.01
C MET A 154 5.57 -12.95 -12.82
N SER A 155 4.47 -13.39 -12.21
CA SER A 155 4.20 -14.81 -11.94
C SER A 155 3.68 -15.56 -13.17
N ALA A 156 3.03 -14.86 -14.10
CA ALA A 156 2.48 -15.46 -15.33
C ALA A 156 3.51 -15.59 -16.47
N ALA A 157 4.67 -14.96 -16.36
CA ALA A 157 5.73 -14.94 -17.36
C ALA A 157 6.95 -15.76 -16.91
#